data_0688e94937a4f49697efee2c683005e7
#
_entry.id   0688e94937a4f49697efee2c683005e7
#
_cell.length_a   1.000
_cell.length_b   1.000
_cell.length_c   1.000
_cell.angle_alpha   90.00
_cell.angle_beta   90.00
_cell.angle_gamma   90.00
#
_symmetry.space_group_name_H-M   'P 1'
#
loop_
_entity.id
_entity.type
_entity.pdbx_description
1 polymer ?
#
loop_
_entity_poly.entity_id
_entity_poly.type
_entity_poly.pdbx_seq_one_letter_code
_entity_poly.pdbx_strand_id
1 'polypeptide(L)'
;VIVNALPTGWQIIYQRAHALLAGQIALHWAEQYRPIYWMETLAAITQHDDGGREWEGGDLLTPAGAPKDFTLGAITLEQPRAAIMHASYMGQYVALLQSMHICNIYKDFTDQNSEIEPLLKEQTAEQA
;
A
#
# COMPACT_ATOMS: atom_id res chain seq x y z
N VAL A 1 -0.46 4.48 -9.41
CA VAL A 1 0.86 4.99 -9.83
C VAL A 1 1.20 6.27 -9.10
N ILE A 2 2.51 6.54 -8.92
CA ILE A 2 3.08 7.81 -8.44
C ILE A 2 3.50 8.61 -9.66
N VAL A 3 3.12 9.88 -9.73
CA VAL A 3 3.37 10.75 -10.89
C VAL A 3 4.17 11.98 -10.49
N ASN A 4 5.35 12.14 -11.07
CA ASN A 4 6.20 13.32 -10.90
C ASN A 4 6.23 14.15 -12.20
N ALA A 5 5.92 15.44 -12.09
CA ALA A 5 6.08 16.37 -13.19
C ALA A 5 7.56 16.73 -13.38
N LEU A 6 8.04 16.59 -14.61
CA LEU A 6 9.41 16.98 -15.00
C LEU A 6 9.35 18.07 -16.08
N PRO A 7 10.42 18.85 -16.29
CA PRO A 7 10.46 19.85 -17.35
C PRO A 7 10.23 19.29 -18.77
N THR A 8 10.51 18.01 -18.98
CA THR A 8 10.45 17.32 -20.26
C THR A 8 9.26 16.36 -20.39
N GLY A 9 8.39 16.26 -19.36
CA GLY A 9 7.24 15.35 -19.37
C GLY A 9 6.90 14.81 -17.99
N TRP A 10 6.54 13.52 -17.91
CA TRP A 10 6.09 12.87 -16.69
C TRP A 10 6.95 11.65 -16.37
N GLN A 11 7.34 11.53 -15.10
CA GLN A 11 7.88 10.28 -14.56
C GLN A 11 6.73 9.52 -13.89
N ILE A 12 6.51 8.29 -14.33
CA ILE A 12 5.48 7.41 -13.79
C ILE A 12 6.17 6.24 -13.09
N ILE A 13 5.85 6.05 -11.80
CA ILE A 13 6.36 4.96 -10.99
C ILE A 13 5.16 4.08 -10.60
N TYR A 14 5.20 2.81 -10.96
CA TYR A 14 4.20 1.84 -10.56
C TYR A 14 4.33 1.53 -9.06
N GLN A 15 3.20 1.28 -8.37
CA GLN A 15 3.20 0.93 -6.93
C GLN A 15 4.04 -0.32 -6.66
N ARG A 16 3.98 -1.32 -7.54
CA ARG A 16 4.84 -2.52 -7.43
C ARG A 16 6.33 -2.21 -7.54
N ALA A 17 6.72 -1.27 -8.40
CA ALA A 17 8.11 -0.83 -8.50
C ALA A 17 8.55 -0.06 -7.26
N HIS A 18 7.66 0.78 -6.68
CA HIS A 18 7.85 1.44 -5.40
C HIS A 18 8.03 0.43 -4.27
N ALA A 19 7.18 -0.57 -4.18
CA ALA A 19 7.24 -1.62 -3.16
C ALA A 19 8.52 -2.46 -3.26
N LEU A 20 8.99 -2.80 -4.47
CA LEU A 20 10.27 -3.46 -4.69
C LEU A 20 11.45 -2.59 -4.22
N LEU A 21 11.42 -1.28 -4.45
CA LEU A 21 12.43 -0.36 -3.95
C LEU A 21 12.44 -0.33 -2.42
N ALA A 22 11.28 -0.31 -1.78
CA ALA A 22 11.17 -0.42 -0.33
C ALA A 22 11.82 -1.71 0.20
N GLY A 23 11.58 -2.84 -0.46
CA GLY A 23 12.24 -4.12 -0.15
C GLY A 23 13.77 -4.06 -0.31
N GLN A 24 14.27 -3.43 -1.37
CA GLN A 24 15.72 -3.23 -1.57
C GLN A 24 16.31 -2.37 -0.45
N ILE A 25 15.66 -1.32 -0.02
CA ILE A 25 16.08 -0.49 1.12
C ILE A 25 16.12 -1.34 2.40
N ALA A 26 15.10 -2.14 2.65
CA ALA A 26 15.04 -3.01 3.82
C ALA A 26 16.20 -4.02 3.87
N LEU A 27 16.66 -4.55 2.73
CA LEU A 27 17.82 -5.45 2.67
C LEU A 27 19.11 -4.83 3.23
N HIS A 28 19.21 -3.50 3.27
CA HIS A 28 20.33 -2.78 3.87
C HIS A 28 20.20 -2.54 5.38
N TRP A 29 19.12 -3.00 6.02
CA TRP A 29 19.02 -2.91 7.47
C TRP A 29 20.13 -3.72 8.13
N ALA A 30 20.79 -3.12 9.13
CA ALA A 30 21.80 -3.81 9.91
C ALA A 30 21.20 -5.05 10.59
N GLU A 31 21.95 -6.12 10.62
CA GLU A 31 21.48 -7.45 11.04
C GLU A 31 20.82 -7.44 12.44
N GLN A 32 21.38 -6.63 13.37
CA GLN A 32 20.84 -6.50 14.74
C GLN A 32 19.44 -5.87 14.81
N TYR A 33 18.96 -5.24 13.74
CA TYR A 33 17.62 -4.63 13.66
C TYR A 33 16.63 -5.46 12.86
N ARG A 34 17.06 -6.60 12.28
CA ARG A 34 16.18 -7.48 11.53
C ARG A 34 15.31 -8.29 12.49
N PRO A 35 13.97 -8.32 12.29
CA PRO A 35 13.10 -9.14 13.12
C PRO A 35 13.35 -10.64 12.88
N ILE A 36 12.89 -11.48 13.80
CA ILE A 36 13.05 -12.93 13.74
C ILE A 36 12.41 -13.53 12.46
N TYR A 37 11.30 -12.95 12.00
CA TYR A 37 10.61 -13.34 10.75
C TYR A 37 11.04 -12.45 9.62
N TRP A 38 12.35 -12.45 9.30
CA TRP A 38 12.91 -11.52 8.33
C TRP A 38 12.38 -11.70 6.90
N MET A 39 12.20 -12.94 6.45
CA MET A 39 11.66 -13.22 5.11
C MET A 39 10.22 -12.76 4.97
N GLU A 40 9.39 -13.01 5.98
CA GLU A 40 8.01 -12.57 6.04
C GLU A 40 7.92 -11.03 6.10
N THR A 41 8.85 -10.40 6.82
CA THR A 41 8.95 -8.92 6.86
C THR A 41 9.29 -8.36 5.48
N LEU A 42 10.24 -8.94 4.77
CA LEU A 42 10.56 -8.53 3.40
C LEU A 42 9.38 -8.76 2.45
N ALA A 43 8.67 -9.87 2.60
CA ALA A 43 7.47 -10.14 1.82
C ALA A 43 6.38 -9.08 2.08
N ALA A 44 6.12 -8.74 3.35
CA ALA A 44 5.18 -7.67 3.69
C ALA A 44 5.60 -6.32 3.08
N ILE A 45 6.88 -5.95 3.19
CA ILE A 45 7.41 -4.69 2.63
C ILE A 45 7.26 -4.67 1.10
N THR A 46 7.60 -5.75 0.40
CA THR A 46 7.55 -5.78 -1.07
C THR A 46 6.14 -5.86 -1.64
N GLN A 47 5.12 -6.09 -0.81
CA GLN A 47 3.73 -6.25 -1.24
C GLN A 47 2.77 -5.28 -0.54
N HIS A 48 3.27 -4.33 0.23
CA HIS A 48 2.43 -3.46 1.06
C HIS A 48 1.35 -2.68 0.27
N ASP A 49 1.60 -2.39 -1.01
CA ASP A 49 0.69 -1.68 -1.92
C ASP A 49 0.03 -2.59 -2.96
N ASP A 50 0.10 -3.92 -2.82
CA ASP A 50 -0.28 -4.87 -3.88
C ASP A 50 -1.80 -5.08 -4.03
N GLY A 51 -2.63 -4.44 -3.22
CA GLY A 51 -4.09 -4.54 -3.31
C GLY A 51 -4.74 -3.76 -4.45
N GLY A 52 -3.98 -2.93 -5.16
CA GLY A 52 -4.49 -2.04 -6.19
C GLY A 52 -4.35 -2.58 -7.61
N ARG A 53 -5.31 -2.24 -8.46
CA ARG A 53 -5.22 -2.46 -9.90
C ARG A 53 -4.48 -1.29 -10.54
N GLU A 54 -3.24 -1.53 -10.95
CA GLU A 54 -2.51 -0.56 -11.76
C GLU A 54 -2.91 -0.69 -13.23
N TRP A 55 -3.40 0.37 -13.84
CA TRP A 55 -3.66 0.47 -15.29
C TRP A 55 -4.76 -0.46 -15.86
N GLU A 56 -5.58 -1.11 -15.04
CA GLU A 56 -6.68 -1.93 -15.52
C GLU A 56 -8.00 -1.14 -15.55
N GLY A 57 -8.40 -0.70 -16.76
CA GLY A 57 -9.77 -0.24 -17.04
C GLY A 57 -10.22 1.05 -16.35
N GLY A 58 -9.28 1.85 -15.82
CA GLY A 58 -9.58 3.06 -15.08
C GLY A 58 -9.33 4.34 -15.88
N ASP A 59 -9.78 5.44 -15.32
CA ASP A 59 -9.52 6.80 -15.78
C ASP A 59 -8.07 7.18 -15.41
N LEU A 60 -7.17 6.98 -16.35
CA LEU A 60 -5.72 7.15 -16.17
C LEU A 60 -5.25 8.59 -16.32
N LEU A 61 -6.13 9.46 -16.83
CA LEU A 61 -5.81 10.84 -17.08
C LEU A 61 -6.70 11.77 -16.25
N THR A 62 -6.14 12.89 -15.88
CA THR A 62 -6.91 14.01 -15.33
C THR A 62 -7.74 14.66 -16.45
N PRO A 63 -8.76 15.47 -16.14
CA PRO A 63 -9.50 16.24 -17.16
C PRO A 63 -8.60 17.15 -18.02
N ALA A 64 -7.43 17.52 -17.52
CA ALA A 64 -6.43 18.31 -18.24
C ALA A 64 -5.49 17.46 -19.11
N GLY A 65 -5.67 16.12 -19.16
CA GLY A 65 -4.84 15.21 -19.96
C GLY A 65 -3.50 14.82 -19.34
N ALA A 66 -3.24 15.17 -18.07
CA ALA A 66 -2.07 14.71 -17.34
C ALA A 66 -2.29 13.29 -16.77
N PRO A 67 -1.23 12.48 -16.59
CA PRO A 67 -1.33 11.22 -15.87
C PRO A 67 -1.90 11.43 -14.46
N LYS A 68 -2.80 10.54 -14.04
CA LYS A 68 -3.47 10.65 -12.75
C LYS A 68 -2.62 9.99 -11.66
N ASP A 69 -2.18 10.79 -10.69
CA ASP A 69 -1.49 10.31 -9.50
C ASP A 69 -2.48 9.55 -8.58
N PHE A 70 -1.98 8.58 -7.82
CA PHE A 70 -2.80 7.78 -6.91
C PHE A 70 -3.52 8.63 -5.85
N THR A 71 -2.93 9.75 -5.44
CA THR A 71 -3.50 10.68 -4.45
C THR A 71 -4.74 11.44 -4.95
N LEU A 72 -4.98 11.44 -6.27
CA LEU A 72 -6.14 12.06 -6.89
C LEU A 72 -7.35 11.11 -7.01
N GLY A 73 -7.19 9.86 -6.58
CA GLY A 73 -8.26 8.86 -6.54
C GLY A 73 -9.21 9.08 -5.37
N ALA A 74 -10.44 8.58 -5.49
CA ALA A 74 -11.32 8.46 -4.33
C ALA A 74 -10.76 7.41 -3.37
N ILE A 75 -10.86 7.68 -2.06
CA ILE A 75 -10.46 6.72 -1.04
C ILE A 75 -11.54 5.65 -0.95
N THR A 76 -11.21 4.44 -1.42
CA THR A 76 -12.08 3.26 -1.39
C THR A 76 -11.50 2.22 -0.45
N LEU A 77 -12.31 1.25 -0.02
CA LEU A 77 -11.86 0.12 0.81
C LEU A 77 -11.56 -1.14 0.00
N GLU A 78 -11.71 -1.12 -1.31
CA GLU A 78 -11.43 -2.28 -2.16
C GLU A 78 -9.94 -2.65 -2.08
N GLN A 79 -9.06 -1.68 -2.27
CA GLN A 79 -7.61 -1.89 -2.23
C GLN A 79 -7.10 -2.38 -0.87
N PRO A 80 -7.37 -1.70 0.27
CA PRO A 80 -6.88 -2.17 1.56
C PRO A 80 -7.44 -3.54 1.96
N ARG A 81 -8.70 -3.84 1.67
CA ARG A 81 -9.28 -5.17 1.92
C ARG A 81 -8.62 -6.26 1.07
N ALA A 82 -8.36 -5.99 -0.20
CA ALA A 82 -7.64 -6.91 -1.09
C ALA A 82 -6.20 -7.15 -0.59
N ALA A 83 -5.49 -6.09 -0.17
CA ALA A 83 -4.13 -6.21 0.35
C ALA A 83 -4.07 -7.08 1.62
N ILE A 84 -4.98 -6.88 2.58
CA ILE A 84 -5.10 -7.70 3.79
C ILE A 84 -5.41 -9.16 3.43
N MET A 85 -6.36 -9.39 2.53
CA MET A 85 -6.71 -10.73 2.06
C MET A 85 -5.51 -11.44 1.40
N HIS A 86 -4.78 -10.77 0.51
CA HIS A 86 -3.59 -11.35 -0.12
C HIS A 86 -2.50 -11.67 0.91
N ALA A 87 -2.28 -10.78 1.87
CA ALA A 87 -1.32 -10.99 2.95
C ALA A 87 -1.68 -12.21 3.82
N SER A 88 -2.98 -12.47 4.05
CA SER A 88 -3.44 -13.62 4.83
C SER A 88 -3.09 -14.97 4.20
N TYR A 89 -3.00 -15.04 2.87
CA TYR A 89 -2.54 -16.24 2.16
C TYR A 89 -1.05 -16.53 2.34
N MET A 90 -0.27 -15.53 2.78
CA MET A 90 1.16 -15.67 3.01
C MET A 90 1.50 -16.00 4.47
N GLY A 91 0.53 -15.92 5.37
CA GLY A 91 0.67 -16.26 6.77
C GLY A 91 0.30 -15.13 7.73
N GLN A 92 0.05 -15.50 8.99
CA GLN A 92 -0.46 -14.57 10.01
C GLN A 92 0.45 -13.37 10.26
N TYR A 93 1.77 -13.56 10.24
CA TYR A 93 2.72 -12.47 10.49
C TYR A 93 2.71 -11.44 9.35
N VAL A 94 2.64 -11.89 8.10
CA VAL A 94 2.51 -10.98 6.94
C VAL A 94 1.18 -10.23 7.00
N ALA A 95 0.09 -10.93 7.33
CA ALA A 95 -1.23 -10.30 7.51
C ALA A 95 -1.22 -9.25 8.64
N LEU A 96 -0.56 -9.55 9.76
CA LEU A 96 -0.39 -8.61 10.87
C LEU A 96 0.32 -7.33 10.41
N LEU A 97 1.47 -7.46 9.73
CA LEU A 97 2.21 -6.30 9.24
C LEU A 97 1.40 -5.48 8.24
N GLN A 98 0.68 -6.15 7.33
CA GLN A 98 -0.19 -5.48 6.37
C GLN A 98 -1.35 -4.76 7.06
N SER A 99 -1.99 -5.38 8.04
CA SER A 99 -3.04 -4.78 8.86
C SER A 99 -2.55 -3.53 9.58
N MET A 100 -1.38 -3.59 10.22
CA MET A 100 -0.75 -2.44 10.88
C MET A 100 -0.45 -1.30 9.90
N HIS A 101 0.06 -1.64 8.71
CA HIS A 101 0.33 -0.67 7.64
C HIS A 101 -0.95 0.05 7.19
N ILE A 102 -2.01 -0.71 6.89
CA ILE A 102 -3.32 -0.16 6.50
C ILE A 102 -3.88 0.74 7.61
N CYS A 103 -3.85 0.31 8.87
CA CYS A 103 -4.30 1.14 9.98
C CYS A 103 -3.52 2.45 10.07
N ASN A 104 -2.20 2.42 9.87
CA ASN A 104 -1.39 3.63 9.93
C ASN A 104 -1.67 4.62 8.80
N ILE A 105 -1.93 4.12 7.58
CA ILE A 105 -2.23 4.98 6.42
C ILE A 105 -3.65 5.56 6.54
N TYR A 106 -4.65 4.72 6.83
CA TYR A 106 -6.06 5.12 6.70
C TYR A 106 -6.61 5.88 7.92
N LYS A 107 -5.92 5.91 9.06
CA LYS A 107 -6.36 6.63 10.27
C LYS A 107 -6.66 8.11 10.05
N ASP A 108 -5.95 8.75 9.11
CA ASP A 108 -6.07 10.18 8.84
C ASP A 108 -7.14 10.49 7.76
N PHE A 109 -7.86 9.48 7.27
CA PHE A 109 -8.87 9.61 6.22
C PHE A 109 -10.30 9.27 6.66
N THR A 110 -10.53 9.08 7.94
CA THR A 110 -11.84 8.71 8.51
C THR A 110 -12.96 9.70 8.15
N ASP A 111 -12.62 10.98 8.02
CA ASP A 111 -13.58 12.03 7.64
C ASP A 111 -13.95 12.00 6.14
N GLN A 112 -13.18 11.30 5.32
CA GLN A 112 -13.38 11.24 3.87
C GLN A 112 -14.23 10.03 3.44
N ASN A 113 -14.27 8.99 4.25
CA ASN A 113 -15.08 7.81 4.00
C ASN A 113 -15.48 7.16 5.34
N SER A 114 -16.78 7.12 5.61
CA SER A 114 -17.35 6.59 6.87
C SER A 114 -17.12 5.08 7.09
N GLU A 115 -16.75 4.34 6.05
CA GLU A 115 -16.45 2.90 6.17
C GLU A 115 -15.01 2.64 6.67
N ILE A 116 -14.15 3.67 6.73
CA ILE A 116 -12.77 3.53 7.20
C ILE A 116 -12.74 3.19 8.70
N GLU A 117 -13.49 3.91 9.52
CA GLU A 117 -13.49 3.69 10.96
C GLU A 117 -13.89 2.25 11.35
N PRO A 118 -14.96 1.64 10.77
CA PRO A 118 -15.24 0.22 10.94
C PRO A 118 -14.09 -0.70 10.54
N LEU A 119 -13.42 -0.46 9.40
CA LEU A 119 -12.27 -1.25 8.98
C LEU A 119 -11.11 -1.17 9.99
N LEU A 120 -10.79 0.04 10.48
CA LEU A 120 -9.73 0.21 11.47
C LEU A 120 -10.02 -0.51 12.78
N LYS A 121 -11.27 -0.51 13.23
CA LYS A 121 -11.70 -1.25 14.43
C LYS A 121 -11.58 -2.77 14.24
N GLU A 122 -12.02 -3.28 13.08
CA GLU A 122 -11.88 -4.68 12.68
C GLU A 122 -10.40 -5.09 12.73
N GLN A 123 -9.55 -4.34 12.03
CA GLN A 123 -8.12 -4.66 11.93
C GLN A 123 -7.39 -4.54 13.27
N THR A 124 -7.73 -3.55 14.09
CA THR A 124 -7.14 -3.42 15.43
C THR A 124 -7.53 -4.58 16.35
N ALA A 125 -8.75 -5.10 16.22
CA ALA A 125 -9.17 -6.28 16.98
C ALA A 125 -8.44 -7.56 16.54
N GLU A 126 -8.13 -7.70 15.26
CA GLU A 126 -7.36 -8.84 14.72
C GLU A 126 -5.87 -8.79 15.10
N GLN A 127 -5.33 -7.62 15.43
CA GLN A 127 -3.94 -7.44 15.88
C GLN A 127 -3.72 -7.82 17.36
N ALA A 128 -4.77 -8.00 18.14
CA ALA A 128 -4.71 -8.30 19.59
C ALA A 128 -4.53 -9.78 19.87
#